data_3c60b001ddd6c7b0ba4c3563956e6f31
#
_entry.id   3c60b001ddd6c7b0ba4c3563956e6f31
#
_cell.length_a   1.000
_cell.length_b   1.000
_cell.length_c   1.000
_cell.angle_alpha   90.00
_cell.angle_beta   90.00
_cell.angle_gamma   90.00
#
_symmetry.space_group_name_H-M   'P 1'
#
loop_
_entity.id
_entity.type
_entity.pdbx_description
1 polymer ?
#
loop_
_entity_poly.entity_id
_entity_poly.type
_entity_poly.pdbx_seq_one_letter_code
_entity_poly.pdbx_strand_id
1 'polypeptide(L)'
;TTVVGTKCGGVGPAAPLGHRLDEVASAVLEEATEAWEAGQPHAGLESTWRLIRETNAELEATEPWKEDPGPGVEATLGAALEALRIVAVLVAPAMPATAEEVWRRIGLEGRVADQRLPSAAAWGGYPAGRPVAKGPPLFPRRSE
;
A
#
# COMPACT_ATOMS: atom_id res chain seq x y z
N THR A 1 8.66 5.63 -0.48
CA THR A 1 8.77 6.81 0.44
C THR A 1 9.79 7.83 -0.04
N THR A 2 10.96 7.40 -0.53
CA THR A 2 11.99 8.32 -1.06
C THR A 2 11.45 9.15 -2.23
N VAL A 3 10.70 8.54 -3.15
CA VAL A 3 10.11 9.24 -4.29
C VAL A 3 9.07 10.27 -3.83
N VAL A 4 8.26 9.96 -2.84
CA VAL A 4 7.31 10.91 -2.24
C VAL A 4 8.07 12.10 -1.63
N GLY A 5 9.17 11.85 -0.94
CA GLY A 5 10.02 12.91 -0.39
C GLY A 5 10.56 13.83 -1.47
N THR A 6 10.97 13.29 -2.61
CA THR A 6 11.55 14.04 -3.73
C THR A 6 10.48 14.74 -4.57
N LYS A 7 9.37 14.07 -4.89
CA LYS A 7 8.38 14.54 -5.86
C LYS A 7 7.15 15.21 -5.24
N CYS A 8 6.86 14.91 -3.99
CA CYS A 8 5.67 15.40 -3.28
C CYS A 8 5.99 16.16 -2.00
N GLY A 9 7.25 16.57 -1.81
CA GLY A 9 7.67 17.34 -0.63
C GLY A 9 7.59 16.59 0.69
N GLY A 10 7.64 15.25 0.66
CA GLY A 10 7.57 14.42 1.86
C GLY A 10 6.17 14.20 2.41
N VAL A 11 5.15 14.64 1.68
CA VAL A 11 3.73 14.53 2.08
C VAL A 11 3.00 13.63 1.11
N GLY A 12 2.24 12.66 1.62
CA GLY A 12 1.52 11.70 0.79
C GLY A 12 0.37 12.32 0.02
N PRO A 13 0.31 12.15 -1.32
CA PRO A 13 -0.82 12.62 -2.11
C PRO A 13 -2.07 11.75 -1.94
N ALA A 14 -3.23 12.27 -2.35
CA ALA A 14 -4.48 11.53 -2.30
C ALA A 14 -4.50 10.37 -3.30
N ALA A 15 -5.15 9.27 -2.93
CA ALA A 15 -5.36 8.16 -3.83
C ALA A 15 -6.43 8.53 -4.88
N PRO A 16 -6.15 8.33 -6.18
CA PRO A 16 -7.14 8.63 -7.22
C PRO A 16 -8.24 7.58 -7.25
N LEU A 17 -9.47 8.00 -7.48
CA LEU A 17 -10.59 7.10 -7.73
C LEU A 17 -10.51 6.56 -9.16
N GLY A 18 -10.87 5.31 -9.35
CA GLY A 18 -10.87 4.69 -10.67
C GLY A 18 -9.50 4.35 -11.23
N HIS A 19 -8.45 4.45 -10.43
CA HIS A 19 -7.12 4.02 -10.83
C HIS A 19 -7.09 2.50 -11.01
N ARG A 20 -6.20 2.00 -11.90
CA ARG A 20 -6.02 0.56 -12.13
C ARG A 20 -5.81 -0.23 -10.83
N LEU A 21 -5.05 0.34 -9.89
CA LEU A 21 -4.79 -0.32 -8.60
C LEU A 21 -6.04 -0.38 -7.70
N ASP A 22 -7.00 0.51 -7.87
CA ASP A 22 -8.28 0.44 -7.17
C ASP A 22 -9.01 -0.88 -7.49
N GLU A 23 -9.09 -1.23 -8.77
CA GLU A 23 -9.72 -2.48 -9.21
C GLU A 23 -8.97 -3.69 -8.67
N VAL A 24 -7.63 -3.69 -8.74
CA VAL A 24 -6.79 -4.77 -8.22
C VAL A 24 -6.97 -4.90 -6.70
N ALA A 25 -6.94 -3.78 -5.98
CA ALA A 25 -7.10 -3.76 -4.53
C ALA A 25 -8.46 -4.30 -4.10
N SER A 26 -9.52 -3.93 -4.80
CA SER A 26 -10.88 -4.40 -4.50
C SER A 26 -11.01 -5.91 -4.69
N ALA A 27 -10.45 -6.45 -5.77
CA ALA A 27 -10.45 -7.90 -6.02
C ALA A 27 -9.60 -8.64 -4.98
N VAL A 28 -8.43 -8.11 -4.63
CA VAL A 28 -7.55 -8.71 -3.62
C VAL A 28 -8.22 -8.69 -2.24
N LEU A 29 -8.88 -7.60 -1.88
CA LEU A 29 -9.59 -7.51 -0.61
C LEU A 29 -10.65 -8.60 -0.49
N GLU A 30 -11.45 -8.80 -1.53
CA GLU A 30 -12.49 -9.83 -1.55
C GLU A 30 -11.88 -11.24 -1.41
N GLU A 31 -10.88 -11.55 -2.23
CA GLU A 31 -10.20 -12.85 -2.19
C GLU A 31 -9.50 -13.11 -0.86
N ALA A 32 -8.80 -12.13 -0.32
CA ALA A 32 -8.07 -12.26 0.94
C ALA A 32 -9.04 -12.43 2.12
N THR A 33 -10.12 -11.66 2.14
CA THR A 33 -11.13 -11.76 3.19
C THR A 33 -11.78 -13.16 3.20
N GLU A 34 -12.17 -13.66 2.03
CA GLU A 34 -12.72 -15.01 1.89
C GLU A 34 -11.73 -16.08 2.36
N ALA A 35 -10.45 -15.95 1.99
CA ALA A 35 -9.41 -16.90 2.36
C ALA A 35 -9.18 -16.92 3.89
N TRP A 36 -9.10 -15.76 4.53
CA TRP A 36 -8.95 -15.68 5.98
C TRP A 36 -10.17 -16.26 6.71
N GLU A 37 -11.39 -15.96 6.23
CA GLU A 37 -12.62 -16.51 6.81
C GLU A 37 -12.72 -18.03 6.64
N ALA A 38 -12.20 -18.56 5.53
CA ALA A 38 -12.17 -19.99 5.27
C ALA A 38 -11.02 -20.72 5.99
N GLY A 39 -10.21 -20.03 6.79
CA GLY A 39 -9.08 -20.60 7.47
C GLY A 39 -7.92 -20.96 6.54
N GLN A 40 -7.75 -20.21 5.47
CA GLN A 40 -6.69 -20.41 4.47
C GLN A 40 -5.75 -19.21 4.43
N PRO A 41 -4.92 -19.00 5.48
CA PRO A 41 -4.06 -17.82 5.55
C PRO A 41 -3.06 -17.72 4.40
N HIS A 42 -2.56 -18.86 3.92
CA HIS A 42 -1.63 -18.90 2.79
C HIS A 42 -2.25 -18.29 1.52
N ALA A 43 -3.50 -18.65 1.22
CA ALA A 43 -4.23 -18.10 0.08
C ALA A 43 -4.47 -16.60 0.26
N GLY A 44 -4.79 -16.16 1.48
CA GLY A 44 -4.94 -14.74 1.80
C GLY A 44 -3.67 -13.93 1.57
N LEU A 45 -2.53 -14.49 1.97
CA LEU A 45 -1.23 -13.85 1.74
C LEU A 45 -0.85 -13.82 0.26
N GLU A 46 -1.13 -14.88 -0.49
CA GLU A 46 -0.88 -14.89 -1.94
C GLU A 46 -1.68 -13.80 -2.67
N SER A 47 -2.95 -13.63 -2.33
CA SER A 47 -3.77 -12.56 -2.89
C SER A 47 -3.21 -11.18 -2.55
N THR A 48 -2.78 -10.98 -1.31
CA THR A 48 -2.17 -9.73 -0.88
C THR A 48 -0.87 -9.45 -1.62
N TRP A 49 -0.04 -10.48 -1.82
CA TRP A 49 1.21 -10.35 -2.58
C TRP A 49 0.96 -9.96 -4.04
N ARG A 50 -0.17 -10.37 -4.62
CA ARG A 50 -0.57 -9.92 -5.96
C ARG A 50 -0.72 -8.39 -6.01
N LEU A 51 -1.32 -7.78 -4.98
CA LEU A 51 -1.42 -6.33 -4.90
C LEU A 51 -0.04 -5.66 -4.85
N ILE A 52 0.90 -6.25 -4.11
CA ILE A 52 2.29 -5.75 -4.06
C ILE A 52 2.93 -5.81 -5.44
N ARG A 53 2.81 -6.94 -6.14
CA ARG A 53 3.38 -7.11 -7.49
C ARG A 53 2.78 -6.12 -8.49
N GLU A 54 1.47 -5.93 -8.45
CA GLU A 54 0.79 -5.00 -9.34
C GLU A 54 1.17 -3.54 -9.06
N THR A 55 1.38 -3.20 -7.79
CA THR A 55 1.87 -1.87 -7.39
C THR A 55 3.28 -1.65 -7.94
N ASN A 56 4.16 -2.63 -7.79
CA ASN A 56 5.52 -2.55 -8.35
C ASN A 56 5.50 -2.43 -9.87
N ALA A 57 4.63 -3.19 -10.54
CA ALA A 57 4.49 -3.12 -12.00
C ALA A 57 4.03 -1.73 -12.46
N GLU A 58 3.11 -1.11 -11.73
CA GLU A 58 2.64 0.25 -12.01
C GLU A 58 3.76 1.27 -11.84
N LEU A 59 4.55 1.15 -10.77
CA LEU A 59 5.69 2.04 -10.54
C LEU A 59 6.75 1.88 -11.63
N GLU A 60 7.04 0.66 -12.06
CA GLU A 60 7.98 0.39 -13.14
C GLU A 60 7.49 0.93 -14.49
N ALA A 61 6.18 0.80 -14.76
CA ALA A 61 5.58 1.27 -16.01
C ALA A 61 5.53 2.79 -16.12
N THR A 62 5.27 3.47 -15.00
CA THR A 62 5.13 4.93 -14.98
C THR A 62 6.40 5.67 -14.63
N GLU A 63 7.35 5.02 -13.97
CA GLU A 63 8.66 5.58 -13.56
C GLU A 63 8.54 6.99 -12.95
N PRO A 64 7.74 7.19 -11.89
CA PRO A 64 7.49 8.52 -11.34
C PRO A 64 8.75 9.25 -10.86
N TRP A 65 9.81 8.52 -10.56
CA TRP A 65 11.09 9.09 -10.16
C TRP A 65 11.82 9.81 -11.30
N LYS A 66 11.43 9.54 -12.56
CA LYS A 66 11.98 10.18 -13.76
C LYS A 66 11.13 11.34 -14.26
N GLU A 67 9.90 11.46 -13.76
CA GLU A 67 8.95 12.49 -14.18
C GLU A 67 9.08 13.75 -13.32
N ASP A 68 8.76 14.90 -13.92
CA ASP A 68 8.66 16.13 -13.15
C ASP A 68 7.46 16.07 -12.20
N PRO A 69 7.54 16.73 -11.01
CA PRO A 69 6.40 16.78 -10.10
C PRO A 69 5.15 17.34 -10.79
N GLY A 70 4.01 16.70 -10.57
CA GLY A 70 2.75 17.12 -11.15
C GLY A 70 1.62 16.15 -10.85
N PRO A 71 0.40 16.42 -11.38
CA PRO A 71 -0.79 15.60 -11.07
C PRO A 71 -0.64 14.13 -11.42
N GLY A 72 0.03 13.81 -12.52
CA GLY A 72 0.26 12.40 -12.93
C GLY A 72 1.14 11.65 -11.95
N VAL A 73 2.23 12.26 -11.48
CA VAL A 73 3.11 11.69 -10.47
C VAL A 73 2.38 11.54 -9.15
N GLU A 74 1.64 12.56 -8.73
CA GLU A 74 0.87 12.52 -7.49
C GLU A 74 -0.20 11.43 -7.52
N ALA A 75 -0.88 11.23 -8.64
CA ALA A 75 -1.87 10.17 -8.79
C ALA A 75 -1.23 8.79 -8.63
N THR A 76 -0.09 8.54 -9.29
CA THR A 76 0.62 7.27 -9.20
C THR A 76 1.12 7.01 -7.78
N LEU A 77 1.74 8.00 -7.15
CA LEU A 77 2.26 7.85 -5.79
C LEU A 77 1.13 7.74 -4.75
N GLY A 78 0.03 8.46 -4.96
CA GLY A 78 -1.16 8.34 -4.11
C GLY A 78 -1.76 6.94 -4.18
N ALA A 79 -1.85 6.37 -5.39
CA ALA A 79 -2.32 4.99 -5.57
C ALA A 79 -1.38 3.99 -4.90
N ALA A 80 -0.06 4.18 -5.00
CA ALA A 80 0.92 3.31 -4.35
C ALA A 80 0.82 3.38 -2.82
N LEU A 81 0.66 4.57 -2.25
CA LEU A 81 0.48 4.75 -0.80
C LEU A 81 -0.80 4.09 -0.30
N GLU A 82 -1.90 4.23 -1.06
CA GLU A 82 -3.15 3.56 -0.73
C GLU A 82 -3.00 2.04 -0.78
N ALA A 83 -2.31 1.52 -1.79
CA ALA A 83 -2.03 0.09 -1.88
C ALA A 83 -1.20 -0.38 -0.68
N LEU A 84 -0.20 0.39 -0.23
CA LEU A 84 0.58 0.07 0.96
C LEU A 84 -0.28 0.05 2.23
N ARG A 85 -1.21 0.99 2.36
CA ARG A 85 -2.15 1.01 3.48
C ARG A 85 -2.98 -0.28 3.52
N ILE A 86 -3.54 -0.67 2.39
CA ILE A 86 -4.36 -1.88 2.27
C ILE A 86 -3.53 -3.13 2.56
N VAL A 87 -2.31 -3.20 2.00
CA VAL A 87 -1.39 -4.32 2.27
C VAL A 87 -1.09 -4.43 3.77
N ALA A 88 -0.82 -3.31 4.45
CA ALA A 88 -0.56 -3.32 5.89
C ALA A 88 -1.73 -3.93 6.68
N VAL A 89 -2.96 -3.56 6.34
CA VAL A 89 -4.15 -4.12 6.98
C VAL A 89 -4.26 -5.64 6.71
N LEU A 90 -4.02 -6.06 5.47
CA LEU A 90 -4.20 -7.45 5.06
C LEU A 90 -3.10 -8.38 5.58
N VAL A 91 -1.86 -7.90 5.75
CA VAL A 91 -0.77 -8.74 6.26
C VAL A 91 -0.63 -8.72 7.78
N ALA A 92 -1.31 -7.80 8.46
CA ALA A 92 -1.17 -7.62 9.91
C ALA A 92 -1.35 -8.92 10.72
N PRO A 93 -2.31 -9.80 10.40
CA PRO A 93 -2.44 -11.05 11.15
C PRO A 93 -1.23 -11.98 11.07
N ALA A 94 -0.49 -11.94 9.96
CA ALA A 94 0.68 -12.80 9.75
C ALA A 94 2.00 -12.09 10.10
N MET A 95 2.09 -10.79 9.86
CA MET A 95 3.31 -10.00 10.03
C MET A 95 3.00 -8.68 10.76
N PRO A 96 2.59 -8.72 12.03
CA PRO A 96 2.12 -7.51 12.72
C PRO A 96 3.18 -6.42 12.86
N ALA A 97 4.43 -6.78 13.15
CA ALA A 97 5.50 -5.79 13.30
C ALA A 97 5.80 -5.06 11.99
N THR A 98 5.86 -5.80 10.89
CA THR A 98 6.06 -5.24 9.54
C THR A 98 4.89 -4.33 9.16
N ALA A 99 3.67 -4.78 9.42
CA ALA A 99 2.46 -4.00 9.13
C ALA A 99 2.44 -2.67 9.90
N GLU A 100 2.79 -2.69 11.18
CA GLU A 100 2.87 -1.46 11.99
C GLU A 100 3.96 -0.52 11.48
N GLU A 101 5.10 -1.04 11.04
CA GLU A 101 6.17 -0.22 10.47
C GLU A 101 5.75 0.43 9.16
N VAL A 102 5.05 -0.30 8.26
CA VAL A 102 4.49 0.28 7.03
C VAL A 102 3.50 1.39 7.38
N TRP A 103 2.60 1.12 8.31
CA TRP A 103 1.59 2.08 8.78
C TRP A 103 2.23 3.38 9.25
N ARG A 104 3.26 3.26 10.06
CA ARG A 104 4.01 4.41 10.57
C ARG A 104 4.70 5.19 9.46
N ARG A 105 5.37 4.51 8.54
CA ARG A 105 6.14 5.16 7.45
C ARG A 105 5.27 5.94 6.48
N ILE A 106 4.05 5.50 6.25
CA ILE A 106 3.12 6.23 5.37
C ILE A 106 2.34 7.31 6.12
N GLY A 107 2.65 7.52 7.40
CA GLY A 107 2.16 8.66 8.18
C GLY A 107 0.79 8.48 8.81
N LEU A 108 0.32 7.24 8.97
CA LEU A 108 -0.99 6.97 9.55
C LEU A 108 -0.94 6.95 11.08
N GLU A 109 -2.00 7.44 11.68
CA GLU A 109 -2.16 7.45 13.13
C GLU A 109 -2.80 6.15 13.61
N GLY A 110 -2.64 5.86 14.92
CA GLY A 110 -3.18 4.66 15.52
C GLY A 110 -2.39 3.42 15.16
N ARG A 111 -3.01 2.27 15.33
CA ARG A 111 -2.39 0.97 15.12
C ARG A 111 -3.12 0.20 14.02
N VAL A 112 -2.35 -0.48 13.17
CA VAL A 112 -2.95 -1.33 12.15
C VAL A 112 -3.78 -2.46 12.78
N ALA A 113 -3.39 -2.93 13.96
CA ALA A 113 -4.13 -3.97 14.69
C ALA A 113 -5.56 -3.56 15.06
N ASP A 114 -5.85 -2.26 15.13
CA ASP A 114 -7.17 -1.73 15.47
C ASP A 114 -8.10 -1.64 14.25
N GLN A 115 -7.59 -1.90 13.06
CA GLN A 115 -8.37 -1.84 11.83
C GLN A 115 -9.23 -3.11 11.66
N ARG A 116 -10.39 -2.95 11.06
CA ARG A 116 -11.35 -4.04 10.87
C ARG A 116 -11.71 -4.22 9.40
N LEU A 117 -11.61 -5.46 8.92
CA LEU A 117 -12.02 -5.83 7.57
C LEU A 117 -13.55 -5.95 7.48
N PRO A 118 -14.15 -5.73 6.31
CA PRO A 118 -13.48 -5.32 5.08
C PRO A 118 -13.32 -3.80 4.92
N SER A 119 -14.02 -3.00 5.72
CA SER A 119 -14.09 -1.54 5.54
C SER A 119 -12.74 -0.84 5.67
N ALA A 120 -11.87 -1.31 6.56
CA ALA A 120 -10.55 -0.71 6.77
C ALA A 120 -9.63 -0.84 5.55
N ALA A 121 -9.88 -1.82 4.67
CA ALA A 121 -9.08 -2.04 3.47
C ALA A 121 -9.79 -1.59 2.19
N ALA A 122 -10.90 -0.87 2.29
CA ALA A 122 -11.58 -0.29 1.13
C ALA A 122 -10.73 0.82 0.53
N TRP A 123 -10.71 0.90 -0.81
CA TRP A 123 -9.95 1.93 -1.51
C TRP A 123 -10.42 3.34 -1.15
N GLY A 124 -9.45 4.24 -1.03
CA GLY A 124 -9.74 5.65 -0.71
C GLY A 124 -9.57 6.01 0.75
N GLY A 125 -9.10 5.09 1.59
CA GLY A 125 -8.94 5.35 3.03
C GLY A 125 -7.67 6.09 3.42
N TYR A 126 -6.71 6.28 2.51
CA TYR A 126 -5.48 6.99 2.83
C TYR A 126 -5.75 8.49 2.97
N PRO A 127 -5.46 9.08 4.14
CA PRO A 127 -5.65 10.52 4.33
C PRO A 127 -4.50 11.30 3.69
N ALA A 128 -4.79 12.05 2.64
CA ALA A 128 -3.80 12.88 1.97
C ALA A 128 -3.20 13.91 2.94
N GLY A 129 -1.96 14.32 2.69
CA GLY A 129 -1.28 15.34 3.49
C GLY A 129 -0.50 14.80 4.68
N ARG A 130 -0.39 13.48 4.83
CA ARG A 130 0.40 12.87 5.91
C ARG A 130 1.89 12.84 5.55
N PRO A 131 2.78 13.12 6.51
CA PRO A 131 4.22 13.00 6.27
C PRO A 131 4.60 11.53 6.06
N VAL A 132 5.48 11.30 5.09
CA VAL A 132 5.97 9.97 4.75
C VAL A 132 7.43 9.85 5.16
N ALA A 133 7.77 8.81 5.91
CA ALA A 133 9.12 8.55 6.39
C ALA A 133 9.78 7.44 5.58
N LYS A 134 11.06 7.62 5.24
CA LYS A 134 11.85 6.57 4.62
C LYS A 134 12.62 5.77 5.68
N GLY A 135 13.02 4.55 5.33
CA GLY A 135 13.78 3.68 6.20
C GLY A 135 14.38 2.52 5.40
N PRO A 136 15.03 1.55 6.06
CA PRO A 136 15.59 0.41 5.37
C PRO A 136 14.49 -0.43 4.69
N PRO A 137 14.83 -1.22 3.65
CA PRO A 137 13.84 -2.08 2.98
C PRO A 137 13.15 -3.02 3.97
N LEU A 138 11.81 -3.08 3.90
CA LEU A 138 11.01 -3.97 4.75
C LEU A 138 11.01 -5.41 4.22
N PHE A 139 11.16 -5.54 2.89
CA PHE A 139 11.23 -6.83 2.20
C PHE A 139 12.51 -6.85 1.37
N PRO A 140 13.70 -6.96 2.02
CA PRO A 140 14.95 -6.93 1.28
C PRO A 140 15.10 -8.16 0.39
N ARG A 141 15.75 -7.97 -0.77
CA ARG A 141 16.08 -9.11 -1.64
C ARG A 141 17.06 -10.00 -0.92
N ARG A 142 16.88 -11.31 -1.08
CA ARG A 142 17.87 -12.26 -0.58
C ARG A 142 19.17 -12.08 -1.36
N SER A 143 20.26 -12.00 -0.63
CA SER A 143 21.60 -12.11 -1.21
C SER A 143 21.84 -13.58 -1.55
N GLU A 144 22.25 -13.85 -2.75
CA GLU A 144 22.70 -15.19 -3.12
C GLU A 144 24.21 -15.31 -2.95
#